data_dac8f070fd178623ca6cbde20f2bdb35
#
_entry.id   dac8f070fd178623ca6cbde20f2bdb35
#
_cell.length_a   1.000
_cell.length_b   1.000
_cell.length_c   1.000
_cell.angle_alpha   90.00
_cell.angle_beta   90.00
_cell.angle_gamma   90.00
#
_symmetry.space_group_name_H-M   'P 1'
#
loop_
_entity.id
_entity.type
_entity.pdbx_description
1 polymer ?
#
loop_
_entity_poly.entity_id
_entity_poly.type
_entity_poly.pdbx_seq_one_letter_code
_entity_poly.pdbx_strand_id
1 'polypeptide(L)'
;EQEPNNTFYVLDLSENPDDIDGDCIVCDQYVQESLIYIQKDLIEWNKTYYWKVIAYNNNNESNIIGTSSFNTASPITNTTTNVYENNFQEGLTIFGSFFDYYSAVIDEGGNEIWNSGDQDLIFYNTDKYGRFFGAEFIGNNEENNYPGIKFSFENGIEWQEPGTNFIHHDIFQLPNGNYIGLGTSNNQGVIPLGPWTPLFQALGYEADGETIEFNWMGDKIIEWDAETKEEIWSWDVFNYFNMEDYDSLGGIWFEAYNTGRFDWTHANAIWFDEDDSAIYLSSRHLNRITKISYP
;
A
#
# COMPACT_ATOMS: atom_id res chain seq x y z
N GLU A 1 -9.94 4.43 -27.62
CA GLU A 1 -10.99 3.67 -28.35
C GLU A 1 -10.47 3.34 -29.74
N GLN A 2 -10.78 2.13 -30.22
CA GLN A 2 -10.40 1.74 -31.57
C GLN A 2 -11.20 2.52 -32.59
N GLU A 3 -10.52 3.23 -33.48
CA GLU A 3 -11.16 3.96 -34.58
C GLU A 3 -11.87 2.98 -35.53
N PRO A 4 -13.14 3.23 -35.90
CA PRO A 4 -13.86 2.39 -36.85
C PRO A 4 -13.13 2.33 -38.19
N ASN A 5 -12.98 1.12 -38.73
CA ASN A 5 -12.34 0.82 -40.01
C ASN A 5 -10.80 0.87 -40.02
N ASN A 6 -10.11 1.05 -38.92
CA ASN A 6 -8.67 0.89 -38.86
C ASN A 6 -8.28 -0.57 -38.69
N THR A 7 -7.22 -1.00 -39.38
CA THR A 7 -6.73 -2.37 -39.34
C THR A 7 -5.56 -2.57 -38.42
N PHE A 8 -4.74 -1.56 -38.28
CA PHE A 8 -3.60 -1.57 -37.36
C PHE A 8 -3.14 -0.15 -37.05
N TYR A 9 -2.30 -0.06 -36.01
CA TYR A 9 -1.68 1.16 -35.56
C TYR A 9 -0.17 1.03 -35.60
N VAL A 10 0.51 2.15 -35.81
CA VAL A 10 1.97 2.29 -35.71
C VAL A 10 2.29 3.30 -34.64
N LEU A 11 3.17 2.93 -33.73
CA LEU A 11 3.69 3.78 -32.65
C LEU A 11 5.14 4.16 -32.95
N ASP A 12 5.42 5.44 -32.89
CA ASP A 12 6.78 5.99 -32.84
C ASP A 12 7.01 6.68 -31.50
N LEU A 13 8.23 6.52 -30.96
CA LEU A 13 8.66 7.10 -29.69
C LEU A 13 10.05 7.70 -29.84
N SER A 14 10.27 8.93 -29.38
CA SER A 14 11.54 9.64 -29.44
C SER A 14 11.79 10.46 -28.16
N GLU A 15 13.05 10.73 -27.84
CA GLU A 15 13.43 11.74 -26.82
C GLU A 15 13.40 13.18 -27.41
N ASN A 16 13.28 13.33 -28.70
CA ASN A 16 13.25 14.63 -29.36
C ASN A 16 11.94 14.81 -30.16
N PRO A 17 11.15 15.87 -29.92
CA PRO A 17 9.90 16.10 -30.63
C PRO A 17 10.09 16.34 -32.13
N ASP A 18 11.25 16.85 -32.54
CA ASP A 18 11.55 17.17 -33.94
C ASP A 18 12.03 15.94 -34.74
N ASP A 19 12.48 14.89 -34.07
CA ASP A 19 13.05 13.68 -34.68
C ASP A 19 12.14 12.45 -34.59
N ILE A 20 10.88 12.64 -34.26
CA ILE A 20 9.92 11.52 -34.08
C ILE A 20 9.69 10.73 -35.39
N ASP A 21 10.04 11.31 -36.52
CA ASP A 21 9.97 10.71 -37.86
C ASP A 21 11.31 10.17 -38.39
N GLY A 22 12.42 10.38 -37.68
CA GLY A 22 13.76 10.06 -38.18
C GLY A 22 14.67 9.30 -37.24
N ASP A 23 14.82 9.74 -36.01
CA ASP A 23 15.70 9.14 -34.99
C ASP A 23 14.89 8.75 -33.74
N CYS A 24 13.94 7.88 -33.94
CA CYS A 24 13.07 7.40 -32.89
C CYS A 24 13.72 6.25 -32.13
N ILE A 25 13.47 6.17 -30.79
CA ILE A 25 13.88 5.06 -29.95
C ILE A 25 13.08 3.79 -30.26
N VAL A 26 11.80 3.98 -30.54
CA VAL A 26 10.89 2.97 -31.08
C VAL A 26 10.35 3.53 -32.38
N CYS A 27 10.63 2.84 -33.48
CA CYS A 27 10.22 3.27 -34.80
C CYS A 27 9.30 2.24 -35.44
N ASP A 28 8.24 2.72 -36.06
CA ASP A 28 7.32 1.89 -36.83
C ASP A 28 6.81 0.65 -36.06
N GLN A 29 6.62 0.81 -34.75
CA GLN A 29 6.15 -0.30 -33.92
C GLN A 29 4.70 -0.64 -34.25
N TYR A 30 4.51 -1.82 -34.80
CA TYR A 30 3.20 -2.33 -35.21
C TYR A 30 2.38 -2.82 -34.03
N VAL A 31 1.14 -2.34 -33.88
CA VAL A 31 0.18 -2.75 -32.86
C VAL A 31 -1.15 -3.11 -33.54
N GLN A 32 -1.56 -4.36 -33.48
CA GLN A 32 -2.74 -4.84 -34.21
C GLN A 32 -3.89 -5.32 -33.33
N GLU A 33 -3.65 -6.25 -32.44
CA GLU A 33 -4.73 -6.94 -31.71
C GLU A 33 -4.97 -6.37 -30.31
N SER A 34 -4.11 -5.48 -29.87
CA SER A 34 -4.11 -4.87 -28.54
C SER A 34 -3.89 -3.36 -28.70
N LEU A 35 -4.60 -2.57 -27.92
CA LEU A 35 -4.35 -1.14 -27.80
C LEU A 35 -3.26 -0.82 -26.78
N ILE A 36 -2.49 -1.83 -26.40
CA ILE A 36 -1.44 -1.73 -25.38
C ILE A 36 -0.10 -2.06 -26.02
N TYR A 37 0.87 -1.20 -25.82
CA TYR A 37 2.26 -1.44 -26.14
C TYR A 37 3.10 -1.36 -24.85
N ILE A 38 3.91 -2.37 -24.60
CA ILE A 38 4.79 -2.45 -23.41
C ILE A 38 6.24 -2.41 -23.90
N GLN A 39 6.97 -1.38 -23.48
CA GLN A 39 8.40 -1.23 -23.72
C GLN A 39 9.15 -1.40 -22.40
N LYS A 40 10.09 -2.34 -22.33
CA LYS A 40 10.80 -2.66 -21.09
C LYS A 40 12.22 -2.10 -21.01
N ASP A 41 12.94 -2.00 -22.14
CA ASP A 41 14.39 -1.87 -22.13
C ASP A 41 14.92 -0.55 -22.67
N LEU A 42 14.05 0.33 -23.18
CA LEU A 42 14.46 1.58 -23.85
C LEU A 42 14.00 2.84 -23.11
N ILE A 43 13.19 2.69 -22.08
CA ILE A 43 12.71 3.83 -21.30
C ILE A 43 13.61 4.00 -20.08
N GLU A 44 14.22 5.18 -19.97
CA GLU A 44 15.12 5.55 -18.89
C GLU A 44 14.45 6.53 -17.92
N TRP A 45 14.95 6.61 -16.70
CA TRP A 45 14.53 7.58 -15.70
C TRP A 45 15.01 9.01 -16.05
N ASN A 46 14.33 10.03 -15.55
CA ASN A 46 14.63 11.46 -15.76
C ASN A 46 14.63 11.90 -17.23
N LYS A 47 13.76 11.32 -18.03
CA LYS A 47 13.66 11.61 -19.46
C LYS A 47 12.26 12.12 -19.82
N THR A 48 12.22 12.87 -20.91
CA THR A 48 10.97 13.23 -21.60
C THR A 48 10.90 12.45 -22.90
N TYR A 49 9.79 11.79 -23.11
CA TYR A 49 9.52 11.02 -24.32
C TYR A 49 8.34 11.63 -25.07
N TYR A 50 8.46 11.67 -26.38
CA TYR A 50 7.43 12.12 -27.30
C TYR A 50 6.96 10.92 -28.10
N TRP A 51 5.66 10.78 -28.25
CA TRP A 51 5.08 9.67 -29.00
C TRP A 51 4.10 10.15 -30.07
N LYS A 52 3.99 9.35 -31.13
CA LYS A 52 3.05 9.53 -32.23
C LYS A 52 2.39 8.18 -32.55
N VAL A 53 1.08 8.19 -32.72
CA VAL A 53 0.32 7.02 -33.17
C VAL A 53 -0.31 7.34 -34.53
N ILE A 54 -0.06 6.46 -35.49
CA ILE A 54 -0.58 6.51 -36.84
C ILE A 54 -1.55 5.31 -37.02
N ALA A 55 -2.77 5.58 -37.44
CA ALA A 55 -3.73 4.56 -37.79
C ALA A 55 -3.70 4.30 -39.32
N TYR A 56 -3.79 3.05 -39.70
CA TYR A 56 -3.86 2.59 -41.10
C TYR A 56 -5.19 1.85 -41.34
N ASN A 57 -5.85 2.20 -42.43
CA ASN A 57 -7.05 1.51 -42.88
C ASN A 57 -6.75 0.33 -43.84
N ASN A 58 -7.78 -0.36 -44.30
CA ASN A 58 -7.67 -1.50 -45.22
C ASN A 58 -7.06 -1.14 -46.59
N ASN A 59 -7.00 0.14 -46.95
CA ASN A 59 -6.46 0.62 -48.19
C ASN A 59 -5.01 1.11 -48.06
N ASN A 60 -4.37 0.93 -46.88
CA ASN A 60 -3.09 1.48 -46.49
C ASN A 60 -3.05 3.03 -46.45
N GLU A 61 -4.19 3.67 -46.37
CA GLU A 61 -4.22 5.09 -46.09
C GLU A 61 -3.98 5.31 -44.59
N SER A 62 -3.14 6.27 -44.25
CA SER A 62 -2.72 6.55 -42.87
C SER A 62 -3.16 7.91 -42.39
N ASN A 63 -3.43 8.01 -41.11
CA ASN A 63 -3.74 9.25 -40.42
C ASN A 63 -3.11 9.26 -39.03
N ILE A 64 -2.49 10.39 -38.67
CA ILE A 64 -2.00 10.58 -37.28
C ILE A 64 -3.22 10.79 -36.38
N ILE A 65 -3.42 9.91 -35.43
CA ILE A 65 -4.57 9.94 -34.52
C ILE A 65 -4.22 10.47 -33.13
N GLY A 66 -2.93 10.55 -32.79
CA GLY A 66 -2.48 11.09 -31.53
C GLY A 66 -0.99 11.40 -31.49
N THR A 67 -0.67 12.48 -30.83
CA THR A 67 0.71 12.85 -30.44
C THR A 67 0.65 13.43 -29.04
N SER A 68 1.63 13.08 -28.20
CA SER A 68 1.78 13.68 -26.88
C SER A 68 3.19 13.40 -26.34
N SER A 69 3.43 13.78 -25.11
CA SER A 69 4.67 13.46 -24.39
C SER A 69 4.36 12.99 -22.99
N PHE A 70 5.32 12.30 -22.39
CA PHE A 70 5.33 11.98 -20.97
C PHE A 70 6.74 12.14 -20.41
N ASN A 71 6.81 12.33 -19.09
CA ASN A 71 8.08 12.38 -18.37
C ASN A 71 8.18 11.12 -17.50
N THR A 72 9.37 10.54 -17.46
CA THR A 72 9.70 9.53 -16.46
C THR A 72 10.17 10.21 -15.18
N ALA A 73 9.79 9.63 -14.04
CA ALA A 73 10.22 10.11 -12.73
C ALA A 73 11.72 9.88 -12.49
N SER A 74 12.22 10.33 -11.35
CA SER A 74 13.55 9.98 -10.85
C SER A 74 13.49 8.66 -10.07
N PRO A 75 14.51 7.79 -10.15
CA PRO A 75 14.59 6.64 -9.27
C PRO A 75 14.79 7.11 -7.83
N ILE A 76 14.11 6.46 -6.89
CA ILE A 76 14.21 6.77 -5.45
C ILE A 76 14.91 5.66 -4.65
N THR A 77 15.07 4.47 -5.25
CA THR A 77 15.75 3.36 -4.60
C THR A 77 17.18 3.19 -5.12
N ASN A 78 18.01 2.57 -4.30
CA ASN A 78 19.35 2.12 -4.68
C ASN A 78 19.46 0.64 -4.32
N THR A 79 18.95 -0.20 -5.19
CA THR A 79 18.89 -1.64 -4.99
C THR A 79 19.93 -2.36 -5.83
N THR A 80 20.40 -3.50 -5.36
CA THR A 80 21.30 -4.40 -6.10
C THR A 80 20.90 -5.84 -5.86
N THR A 81 20.98 -6.66 -6.89
CA THR A 81 20.84 -8.12 -6.76
C THR A 81 22.16 -8.71 -6.34
N ASN A 82 22.24 -9.25 -5.12
CA ASN A 82 23.45 -9.85 -4.57
C ASN A 82 23.58 -11.35 -4.84
N VAL A 83 22.45 -12.03 -5.02
CA VAL A 83 22.38 -13.47 -5.31
C VAL A 83 21.45 -13.68 -6.48
N TYR A 84 21.97 -14.29 -7.53
CA TYR A 84 21.20 -14.60 -8.73
C TYR A 84 21.37 -16.11 -9.01
N GLU A 85 20.28 -16.86 -8.80
CA GLU A 85 20.22 -18.30 -9.08
C GLU A 85 19.20 -18.58 -10.17
N ASN A 86 19.46 -19.57 -11.03
CA ASN A 86 18.62 -19.88 -12.19
C ASN A 86 17.21 -20.45 -11.86
N ASN A 87 16.84 -20.52 -10.60
CA ASN A 87 15.59 -21.12 -10.13
C ASN A 87 14.68 -20.12 -9.37
N PHE A 88 14.79 -18.81 -9.61
CA PHE A 88 13.86 -17.84 -9.04
C PHE A 88 12.53 -17.83 -9.82
N GLN A 89 11.48 -17.41 -9.17
CA GLN A 89 10.22 -17.13 -9.82
C GLN A 89 10.32 -15.80 -10.56
N GLU A 90 10.07 -15.82 -11.87
CA GLU A 90 9.98 -14.60 -12.67
C GLU A 90 8.87 -13.70 -12.14
N GLY A 91 9.13 -12.39 -12.10
CA GLY A 91 8.16 -11.41 -11.63
C GLY A 91 8.78 -10.11 -11.16
N LEU A 92 7.96 -9.33 -10.50
CA LEU A 92 8.33 -8.02 -9.96
C LEU A 92 8.25 -8.06 -8.43
N THR A 93 9.15 -7.33 -7.78
CA THR A 93 9.10 -7.11 -6.34
C THR A 93 8.59 -5.71 -6.05
N ILE A 94 7.44 -5.62 -5.39
CA ILE A 94 6.91 -4.36 -4.88
C ILE A 94 7.17 -4.28 -3.38
N PHE A 95 7.54 -3.11 -2.89
CA PHE A 95 7.73 -2.83 -1.47
C PHE A 95 7.39 -1.38 -1.13
N GLY A 96 7.08 -1.14 0.14
CA GLY A 96 6.88 0.18 0.72
C GLY A 96 7.87 0.45 1.84
N SER A 97 8.25 1.70 2.02
CA SER A 97 9.03 2.18 3.16
C SER A 97 8.14 3.00 4.09
N PHE A 98 8.01 2.54 5.33
CA PHE A 98 7.24 3.23 6.35
C PHE A 98 7.97 4.46 6.93
N PHE A 99 9.28 4.50 6.85
CA PHE A 99 10.07 5.61 7.40
C PHE A 99 10.24 6.78 6.44
N ASP A 100 10.29 6.48 5.14
CA ASP A 100 10.48 7.48 4.08
C ASP A 100 9.22 7.71 3.25
N TYR A 101 8.14 6.99 3.56
CA TYR A 101 6.79 7.10 2.99
C TYR A 101 6.77 6.99 1.47
N TYR A 102 7.42 5.98 0.93
CA TYR A 102 7.37 5.71 -0.50
C TYR A 102 7.09 4.24 -0.81
N SER A 103 6.72 3.98 -2.05
CA SER A 103 6.64 2.63 -2.61
C SER A 103 7.42 2.55 -3.90
N ALA A 104 8.02 1.40 -4.16
CA ALA A 104 8.74 1.16 -5.40
C ALA A 104 8.57 -0.29 -5.88
N VAL A 105 8.82 -0.49 -7.16
CA VAL A 105 8.83 -1.79 -7.81
C VAL A 105 10.16 -1.99 -8.50
N ILE A 106 10.75 -3.15 -8.31
CA ILE A 106 12.00 -3.55 -8.95
C ILE A 106 11.80 -4.85 -9.75
N ASP A 107 12.62 -5.00 -10.79
CA ASP A 107 12.77 -6.26 -11.53
C ASP A 107 13.71 -7.24 -10.83
N GLU A 108 13.92 -8.41 -11.44
CA GLU A 108 14.84 -9.43 -10.95
C GLU A 108 16.32 -8.99 -10.91
N GLY A 109 16.68 -8.01 -11.73
CA GLY A 109 18.01 -7.40 -11.75
C GLY A 109 18.23 -6.39 -10.63
N GLY A 110 17.17 -6.03 -9.91
CA GLY A 110 17.19 -4.96 -8.92
C GLY A 110 17.03 -3.58 -9.54
N ASN A 111 16.68 -3.49 -10.83
CA ASN A 111 16.40 -2.20 -11.45
C ASN A 111 15.02 -1.71 -11.04
N GLU A 112 14.95 -0.47 -10.61
CA GLU A 112 13.68 0.17 -10.31
C GLU A 112 12.90 0.41 -11.61
N ILE A 113 11.64 0.00 -11.65
CA ILE A 113 10.76 0.14 -12.81
C ILE A 113 9.55 1.03 -12.54
N TRP A 114 9.23 1.26 -11.29
CA TRP A 114 8.18 2.18 -10.85
C TRP A 114 8.45 2.67 -9.43
N ASN A 115 8.01 3.88 -9.13
CA ASN A 115 7.96 4.40 -7.78
C ASN A 115 6.76 5.34 -7.60
N SER A 116 6.42 5.67 -6.36
CA SER A 116 5.31 6.56 -6.00
C SER A 116 5.60 8.05 -6.27
N GLY A 117 6.80 8.41 -6.74
CA GLY A 117 7.19 9.79 -7.02
C GLY A 117 7.10 10.67 -5.78
N ASP A 118 6.44 11.81 -5.94
CA ASP A 118 6.22 12.79 -4.85
C ASP A 118 5.00 12.44 -3.96
N GLN A 119 4.38 11.28 -4.18
CA GLN A 119 3.27 10.80 -3.34
C GLN A 119 3.81 9.93 -2.22
N ASP A 120 3.46 10.28 -0.99
CA ASP A 120 3.87 9.54 0.21
C ASP A 120 3.02 8.26 0.40
N LEU A 121 3.13 7.34 -0.57
CA LEU A 121 2.40 6.07 -0.60
C LEU A 121 3.20 4.94 0.04
N ILE A 122 2.55 4.19 0.93
CA ILE A 122 3.13 3.00 1.57
C ILE A 122 2.35 1.77 1.10
N PHE A 123 3.01 0.91 0.34
CA PHE A 123 2.45 -0.38 -0.06
C PHE A 123 2.40 -1.35 1.12
N TYR A 124 1.26 -2.01 1.31
CA TYR A 124 1.09 -3.08 2.30
C TYR A 124 0.95 -4.44 1.64
N ASN A 125 0.02 -4.59 0.71
CA ASN A 125 -0.26 -5.87 0.07
C ASN A 125 -0.84 -5.73 -1.35
N THR A 126 -0.95 -6.88 -2.01
CA THR A 126 -1.65 -7.05 -3.28
C THR A 126 -2.60 -8.23 -3.20
N ASP A 127 -3.71 -8.16 -3.92
CA ASP A 127 -4.62 -9.28 -4.03
C ASP A 127 -4.31 -10.18 -5.24
N LYS A 128 -5.11 -11.26 -5.38
CA LYS A 128 -5.00 -12.21 -6.49
C LYS A 128 -5.24 -11.61 -7.88
N TYR A 129 -5.74 -10.38 -7.97
CA TYR A 129 -5.98 -9.66 -9.21
C TYR A 129 -4.88 -8.64 -9.52
N GLY A 130 -3.86 -8.53 -8.68
CA GLY A 130 -2.76 -7.58 -8.83
C GLY A 130 -3.14 -6.13 -8.51
N ARG A 131 -4.19 -5.91 -7.71
CA ARG A 131 -4.55 -4.59 -7.18
C ARG A 131 -3.68 -4.28 -5.98
N PHE A 132 -3.26 -3.03 -5.83
CA PHE A 132 -2.35 -2.60 -4.76
C PHE A 132 -3.12 -1.89 -3.66
N PHE A 133 -2.76 -2.21 -2.43
CA PHE A 133 -3.35 -1.65 -1.23
C PHE A 133 -2.26 -1.17 -0.30
N GLY A 134 -2.55 -0.12 0.44
CA GLY A 134 -1.60 0.48 1.37
C GLY A 134 -2.18 1.66 2.11
N ALA A 135 -1.36 2.62 2.47
CA ALA A 135 -1.78 3.88 3.06
C ALA A 135 -1.05 5.06 2.41
N GLU A 136 -1.70 6.22 2.42
CA GLU A 136 -1.07 7.49 2.09
C GLU A 136 -0.71 8.22 3.38
N PHE A 137 0.51 8.73 3.49
CA PHE A 137 0.86 9.60 4.60
C PHE A 137 0.34 11.01 4.34
N ILE A 138 -0.67 11.41 5.09
CA ILE A 138 -1.19 12.78 5.09
C ILE A 138 -0.77 13.41 6.41
N GLY A 139 0.51 13.81 6.51
CA GLY A 139 1.06 14.38 7.73
C GLY A 139 1.13 15.90 7.69
N ASN A 140 0.66 16.52 8.77
CA ASN A 140 1.22 17.76 9.25
C ASN A 140 1.81 17.46 10.63
N ASN A 141 2.72 18.25 11.11
CA ASN A 141 3.54 18.01 12.31
C ASN A 141 2.76 17.73 13.63
N GLU A 142 1.45 17.67 13.64
CA GLU A 142 0.61 17.55 14.84
C GLU A 142 -0.23 16.26 14.87
N GLU A 143 -0.68 15.75 13.72
CA GLU A 143 -1.43 14.49 13.63
C GLU A 143 -1.02 13.72 12.38
N ASN A 144 -0.38 12.57 12.58
CA ASN A 144 -0.04 11.67 11.49
C ASN A 144 -1.28 10.85 11.14
N ASN A 145 -1.82 11.09 9.96
CA ASN A 145 -2.92 10.32 9.41
C ASN A 145 -2.40 9.42 8.30
N TYR A 146 -2.87 8.17 8.31
CA TYR A 146 -2.52 7.16 7.31
C TYR A 146 -3.80 6.54 6.76
N PRO A 147 -4.58 7.30 5.97
CA PRO A 147 -5.77 6.73 5.35
C PRO A 147 -5.40 5.55 4.47
N GLY A 148 -6.19 4.49 4.60
CA GLY A 148 -6.07 3.32 3.76
C GLY A 148 -6.44 3.64 2.32
N ILE A 149 -5.66 3.11 1.38
CA ILE A 149 -5.83 3.37 -0.05
C ILE A 149 -5.82 2.09 -0.88
N LYS A 150 -6.50 2.16 -2.03
CA LYS A 150 -6.25 1.32 -3.20
C LYS A 150 -5.60 2.19 -4.27
N PHE A 151 -4.55 1.71 -4.89
CA PHE A 151 -3.83 2.45 -5.92
C PHE A 151 -3.38 1.56 -7.08
N SER A 152 -2.99 2.18 -8.19
CA SER A 152 -2.39 1.51 -9.34
C SER A 152 -1.20 2.30 -9.88
N PHE A 153 -0.38 1.65 -10.71
CA PHE A 153 0.76 2.31 -11.35
C PHE A 153 0.35 3.42 -12.33
N GLU A 154 -0.84 3.26 -12.94
CA GLU A 154 -1.30 4.16 -14.00
C GLU A 154 -2.07 5.37 -13.46
N ASN A 155 -2.90 5.16 -12.45
CA ASN A 155 -3.87 6.14 -11.98
C ASN A 155 -3.54 6.76 -10.62
N GLY A 156 -2.48 6.26 -9.94
CA GLY A 156 -2.24 6.63 -8.54
C GLY A 156 -3.35 6.12 -7.63
N ILE A 157 -3.82 6.95 -6.70
CA ILE A 157 -4.87 6.58 -5.75
C ILE A 157 -6.23 6.48 -6.46
N GLU A 158 -6.83 5.29 -6.42
CA GLU A 158 -8.15 4.99 -7.00
C GLU A 158 -9.28 5.03 -5.96
N TRP A 159 -8.97 4.71 -4.73
CA TRP A 159 -9.88 4.78 -3.60
C TRP A 159 -9.11 5.11 -2.33
N GLN A 160 -9.72 5.88 -1.45
CA GLN A 160 -9.16 6.27 -0.16
C GLN A 160 -10.27 6.32 0.88
N GLU A 161 -10.02 5.80 2.08
CA GLU A 161 -10.91 5.94 3.20
C GLU A 161 -11.01 7.41 3.66
N PRO A 162 -11.99 7.82 4.50
CA PRO A 162 -12.23 9.24 4.81
C PRO A 162 -11.10 10.03 5.48
N GLY A 163 -9.96 9.40 5.81
CA GLY A 163 -8.80 10.09 6.34
C GLY A 163 -8.82 10.35 7.84
N THR A 164 -9.65 9.61 8.57
CA THR A 164 -9.81 9.79 10.03
C THR A 164 -9.10 8.73 10.86
N ASN A 165 -8.54 7.70 10.20
CA ASN A 165 -7.93 6.56 10.87
C ASN A 165 -6.42 6.50 10.59
N PHE A 166 -5.70 5.90 11.52
CA PHE A 166 -4.34 5.46 11.29
C PHE A 166 -4.42 3.99 10.84
N ILE A 167 -4.44 3.78 9.50
CA ILE A 167 -4.45 2.43 8.92
C ILE A 167 -3.01 1.95 8.82
N HIS A 168 -2.74 0.79 9.40
CA HIS A 168 -1.41 0.22 9.44
C HIS A 168 -1.43 -1.25 9.02
N HIS A 169 -0.35 -1.68 8.42
CA HIS A 169 -0.05 -3.04 8.02
C HIS A 169 -0.97 -3.66 6.98
N ASP A 170 -2.30 -3.48 7.06
CA ASP A 170 -3.19 -4.23 6.17
C ASP A 170 -4.50 -3.50 5.83
N ILE A 171 -4.84 -3.54 4.55
CA ILE A 171 -6.12 -3.12 3.98
C ILE A 171 -6.33 -3.85 2.66
N PHE A 172 -7.56 -4.26 2.34
CA PHE A 172 -7.91 -4.88 1.06
C PHE A 172 -9.39 -4.72 0.72
N GLN A 173 -9.76 -5.13 -0.50
CA GLN A 173 -11.15 -5.10 -0.95
C GLN A 173 -11.80 -6.47 -0.75
N LEU A 174 -12.95 -6.48 -0.08
CA LEU A 174 -13.80 -7.65 0.13
C LEU A 174 -14.51 -8.08 -1.16
N PRO A 175 -15.04 -9.33 -1.26
CA PRO A 175 -15.81 -9.79 -2.41
C PRO A 175 -17.08 -8.98 -2.69
N ASN A 176 -17.70 -8.36 -1.66
CA ASN A 176 -18.85 -7.48 -1.82
C ASN A 176 -18.51 -6.11 -2.40
N GLY A 177 -17.22 -5.80 -2.62
CA GLY A 177 -16.71 -4.56 -3.15
C GLY A 177 -16.27 -3.54 -2.10
N ASN A 178 -16.65 -3.71 -0.84
CA ASN A 178 -16.26 -2.87 0.26
C ASN A 178 -14.76 -3.01 0.61
N TYR A 179 -14.24 -2.08 1.40
CA TYR A 179 -12.87 -2.11 1.85
C TYR A 179 -12.81 -2.43 3.34
N ILE A 180 -11.83 -3.24 3.73
CA ILE A 180 -11.58 -3.59 5.12
C ILE A 180 -10.12 -3.35 5.44
N GLY A 181 -9.85 -2.74 6.60
CA GLY A 181 -8.50 -2.40 7.02
C GLY A 181 -8.30 -2.50 8.51
N LEU A 182 -7.03 -2.47 8.90
CA LEU A 182 -6.58 -2.54 10.28
C LEU A 182 -6.19 -1.15 10.77
N GLY A 183 -6.94 -0.63 11.73
CA GLY A 183 -6.70 0.67 12.35
C GLY A 183 -6.39 0.57 13.83
N THR A 184 -5.99 1.69 14.42
CA THR A 184 -5.67 1.80 15.84
C THR A 184 -6.92 2.14 16.65
N SER A 185 -7.04 1.56 17.83
CA SER A 185 -7.98 1.98 18.87
C SER A 185 -7.27 2.23 20.20
N ASN A 186 -7.88 3.02 21.08
CA ASN A 186 -7.29 3.37 22.36
C ASN A 186 -8.32 3.21 23.48
N ASN A 187 -7.85 2.78 24.65
CA ASN A 187 -8.62 2.71 25.86
C ASN A 187 -7.75 3.00 27.07
N GLN A 188 -8.37 3.30 28.21
CA GLN A 188 -7.65 3.40 29.47
C GLN A 188 -7.59 2.04 30.16
N GLY A 189 -6.44 1.73 30.75
CA GLY A 189 -6.21 0.49 31.47
C GLY A 189 -5.30 0.67 32.66
N VAL A 190 -5.08 -0.42 33.37
CA VAL A 190 -4.18 -0.45 34.52
C VAL A 190 -2.72 -0.52 34.09
N ILE A 191 -1.81 -0.06 34.95
CA ILE A 191 -0.40 -0.44 34.85
C ILE A 191 -0.21 -1.65 35.77
N PRO A 192 -0.02 -2.86 35.23
CA PRO A 192 0.10 -4.05 36.06
C PRO A 192 1.38 -4.04 36.89
N LEU A 193 1.35 -4.71 38.01
CA LEU A 193 2.54 -4.83 38.86
C LEU A 193 3.65 -5.61 38.17
N GLY A 194 4.86 -5.08 38.21
CA GLY A 194 6.02 -5.67 37.58
C GLY A 194 7.32 -4.93 37.83
N PRO A 195 8.42 -5.33 37.20
CA PRO A 195 9.72 -4.66 37.34
C PRO A 195 9.70 -3.18 36.93
N TRP A 196 8.73 -2.77 36.11
CA TRP A 196 8.50 -1.39 35.66
C TRP A 196 7.76 -0.52 36.67
N THR A 197 7.04 -1.10 37.65
CA THR A 197 6.22 -0.37 38.62
C THR A 197 6.92 0.86 39.23
N PRO A 198 8.18 0.76 39.75
CA PRO A 198 8.83 1.93 40.32
C PRO A 198 9.08 3.08 39.33
N LEU A 199 9.22 2.76 38.05
CA LEU A 199 9.43 3.76 36.99
C LEU A 199 8.15 4.57 36.76
N PHE A 200 7.00 3.91 36.67
CA PHE A 200 5.71 4.58 36.51
C PHE A 200 5.32 5.39 37.74
N GLN A 201 5.57 4.86 38.95
CA GLN A 201 5.37 5.61 40.19
C GLN A 201 6.21 6.88 40.26
N ALA A 202 7.44 6.84 39.74
CA ALA A 202 8.29 8.03 39.65
C ALA A 202 7.74 9.10 38.67
N LEU A 203 6.88 8.74 37.71
CA LEU A 203 6.15 9.66 36.84
C LEU A 203 4.85 10.17 37.47
N GLY A 204 4.43 9.64 38.62
CA GLY A 204 3.23 10.07 39.33
C GLY A 204 2.00 9.18 39.12
N TYR A 205 2.15 8.01 38.46
CA TYR A 205 1.11 7.00 38.40
C TYR A 205 1.04 6.18 39.69
N GLU A 206 -0.12 5.64 40.02
CA GLU A 206 -0.25 4.70 41.14
C GLU A 206 0.47 3.38 40.85
N ALA A 207 0.34 2.88 39.62
CA ALA A 207 0.92 1.64 39.11
C ALA A 207 0.72 0.44 40.08
N ASP A 208 -0.48 0.36 40.62
CA ASP A 208 -0.88 -0.62 41.67
C ASP A 208 -1.52 -1.90 41.10
N GLY A 209 -1.73 -1.93 39.76
CA GLY A 209 -2.40 -3.03 39.09
C GLY A 209 -3.93 -2.97 39.13
N GLU A 210 -4.52 -1.95 39.77
CA GLU A 210 -5.96 -1.78 39.95
C GLU A 210 -6.48 -0.47 39.41
N THR A 211 -5.71 0.60 39.51
CA THR A 211 -6.10 1.95 39.04
C THR A 211 -6.05 2.04 37.53
N ILE A 212 -7.18 2.46 36.92
CA ILE A 212 -7.27 2.72 35.46
C ILE A 212 -6.74 4.11 35.19
N GLU A 213 -5.54 4.21 34.65
CA GLU A 213 -4.81 5.48 34.56
C GLU A 213 -3.87 5.61 33.36
N PHE A 214 -3.69 4.56 32.57
CA PHE A 214 -2.70 4.57 31.52
C PHE A 214 -3.33 4.28 30.14
N ASN A 215 -2.79 4.92 29.10
CA ASN A 215 -3.28 4.73 27.74
C ASN A 215 -2.81 3.39 27.17
N TRP A 216 -3.76 2.53 26.83
CA TRP A 216 -3.57 1.28 26.10
C TRP A 216 -3.97 1.50 24.65
N MET A 217 -3.07 1.16 23.75
CA MET A 217 -3.29 1.16 22.31
C MET A 217 -3.55 -0.28 21.86
N GLY A 218 -4.66 -0.47 21.21
CA GLY A 218 -5.06 -1.74 20.60
C GLY A 218 -5.41 -1.53 19.14
N ASP A 219 -6.04 -2.55 18.56
CA ASP A 219 -6.36 -2.57 17.13
C ASP A 219 -7.86 -2.67 16.90
N LYS A 220 -8.31 -2.07 15.81
CA LYS A 220 -9.70 -2.10 15.34
C LYS A 220 -9.71 -2.52 13.87
N ILE A 221 -10.53 -3.50 13.54
CA ILE A 221 -10.85 -3.83 12.15
C ILE A 221 -12.03 -2.98 11.74
N ILE A 222 -11.94 -2.33 10.59
CA ILE A 222 -12.95 -1.38 10.09
C ILE A 222 -13.32 -1.76 8.66
N GLU A 223 -14.62 -1.83 8.37
CA GLU A 223 -15.13 -1.97 7.01
C GLU A 223 -15.82 -0.67 6.57
N TRP A 224 -15.46 -0.24 5.38
CA TRP A 224 -16.06 0.93 4.74
C TRP A 224 -16.83 0.51 3.49
N ASP A 225 -18.01 1.13 3.31
CA ASP A 225 -18.70 1.08 2.04
C ASP A 225 -17.86 1.70 0.93
N ALA A 226 -17.79 1.02 -0.22
CA ALA A 226 -16.91 1.43 -1.31
C ALA A 226 -17.28 2.78 -1.94
N GLU A 227 -18.57 3.14 -1.97
CA GLU A 227 -19.09 4.34 -2.63
C GLU A 227 -19.24 5.51 -1.65
N THR A 228 -19.89 5.26 -0.51
CA THR A 228 -20.16 6.30 0.49
C THR A 228 -18.97 6.59 1.38
N LYS A 229 -18.05 5.62 1.49
CA LYS A 229 -16.88 5.62 2.38
C LYS A 229 -17.24 5.69 3.87
N GLU A 230 -18.49 5.40 4.22
CA GLU A 230 -18.92 5.32 5.61
C GLU A 230 -18.45 4.02 6.26
N GLU A 231 -18.09 4.07 7.54
CA GLU A 231 -17.86 2.87 8.35
C GLU A 231 -19.19 2.13 8.52
N ILE A 232 -19.29 0.91 8.01
CA ILE A 232 -20.51 0.10 8.05
C ILE A 232 -20.40 -1.08 9.01
N TRP A 233 -19.20 -1.50 9.34
CA TRP A 233 -18.92 -2.53 10.33
C TRP A 233 -17.56 -2.30 10.96
N SER A 234 -17.42 -2.71 12.23
CA SER A 234 -16.13 -2.73 12.89
C SER A 234 -16.07 -3.74 14.03
N TRP A 235 -14.86 -4.14 14.34
CA TRP A 235 -14.53 -5.04 15.46
C TRP A 235 -13.31 -4.49 16.20
N ASP A 236 -13.46 -4.22 17.50
CA ASP A 236 -12.43 -3.60 18.33
C ASP A 236 -11.95 -4.57 19.39
N VAL A 237 -10.63 -4.75 19.53
CA VAL A 237 -10.00 -5.67 20.50
C VAL A 237 -10.45 -5.41 21.94
N PHE A 238 -10.69 -4.15 22.31
CA PHE A 238 -11.13 -3.79 23.67
C PHE A 238 -12.53 -4.30 24.03
N ASN A 239 -13.34 -4.65 23.05
CA ASN A 239 -14.68 -5.21 23.28
C ASN A 239 -14.67 -6.74 23.45
N TYR A 240 -13.61 -7.42 23.03
CA TYR A 240 -13.59 -8.89 22.90
C TYR A 240 -12.42 -9.56 23.58
N PHE A 241 -11.30 -8.87 23.78
CA PHE A 241 -10.15 -9.43 24.47
C PHE A 241 -10.15 -9.03 25.94
N ASN A 242 -9.61 -9.92 26.78
CA ASN A 242 -9.40 -9.60 28.18
C ASN A 242 -8.09 -8.82 28.35
N MET A 243 -8.16 -7.60 28.89
CA MET A 243 -6.99 -6.76 29.13
C MET A 243 -6.01 -7.33 30.18
N GLU A 244 -6.37 -8.40 30.89
CA GLU A 244 -5.41 -9.14 31.71
C GLU A 244 -4.44 -9.98 30.86
N ASP A 245 -4.77 -10.22 29.59
CA ASP A 245 -3.95 -10.95 28.65
C ASP A 245 -2.99 -9.99 27.95
N TYR A 246 -1.81 -9.82 28.48
CA TYR A 246 -0.76 -8.94 27.99
C TYR A 246 0.62 -9.59 28.12
N ASP A 247 1.64 -8.98 27.48
CA ASP A 247 3.01 -9.45 27.63
C ASP A 247 3.52 -9.26 29.07
N SER A 248 3.68 -10.35 29.77
CA SER A 248 4.17 -10.39 31.16
C SER A 248 5.69 -10.39 31.30
N LEU A 249 6.43 -10.46 30.18
CA LEU A 249 7.90 -10.48 30.20
C LEU A 249 8.52 -9.09 30.37
N GLY A 250 7.72 -8.03 30.29
CA GLY A 250 8.11 -6.67 30.63
C GLY A 250 8.75 -5.85 29.55
N GLY A 251 9.04 -6.41 28.38
CA GLY A 251 9.66 -5.68 27.27
C GLY A 251 8.80 -4.49 26.82
N ILE A 252 7.55 -4.74 26.54
CA ILE A 252 6.60 -3.73 26.05
C ILE A 252 6.25 -2.69 27.14
N TRP A 253 6.20 -3.08 28.39
CA TRP A 253 5.97 -2.14 29.50
C TRP A 253 7.14 -1.17 29.71
N PHE A 254 8.38 -1.56 29.46
CA PHE A 254 9.51 -0.63 29.42
C PHE A 254 9.44 0.31 28.23
N GLU A 255 8.94 -0.14 27.11
CA GLU A 255 8.67 0.72 25.96
C GLU A 255 7.52 1.71 26.26
N ALA A 256 6.45 1.23 26.87
CA ALA A 256 5.32 2.04 27.31
C ALA A 256 5.74 3.18 28.26
N TYR A 257 6.67 2.92 29.14
CA TYR A 257 7.26 3.96 29.99
C TYR A 257 7.92 5.07 29.18
N ASN A 258 8.62 4.75 28.11
CA ASN A 258 9.31 5.71 27.28
C ASN A 258 8.36 6.47 26.33
N THR A 259 7.29 5.81 25.87
CA THR A 259 6.38 6.34 24.83
C THR A 259 5.10 6.96 25.41
N GLY A 260 4.78 6.70 26.70
CA GLY A 260 3.55 7.16 27.35
C GLY A 260 2.29 6.39 26.91
N ARG A 261 2.44 5.26 26.24
CA ARG A 261 1.32 4.38 25.81
C ARG A 261 1.74 2.92 25.82
N PHE A 262 0.84 2.03 26.13
CA PHE A 262 1.07 0.59 26.06
C PHE A 262 0.52 0.01 24.76
N ASP A 263 1.40 -0.41 23.87
CA ASP A 263 1.06 -1.08 22.62
C ASP A 263 0.68 -2.53 22.89
N TRP A 264 -0.63 -2.75 23.11
CA TRP A 264 -1.14 -4.00 23.71
C TRP A 264 -1.18 -5.16 22.73
N THR A 265 -1.87 -5.00 21.60
CA THR A 265 -2.14 -6.12 20.69
C THR A 265 -1.19 -6.16 19.51
N HIS A 266 -0.80 -5.01 19.00
CA HIS A 266 0.07 -4.85 17.84
C HIS A 266 -0.29 -5.82 16.71
N ALA A 267 -1.54 -5.74 16.27
CA ALA A 267 -1.99 -6.54 15.13
C ALA A 267 -1.28 -6.09 13.86
N ASN A 268 -0.94 -7.03 12.99
CA ASN A 268 -0.15 -6.74 11.81
C ASN A 268 -0.60 -7.49 10.54
N ALA A 269 -1.71 -8.20 10.60
CA ALA A 269 -2.36 -8.77 9.42
C ALA A 269 -3.82 -9.12 9.72
N ILE A 270 -4.66 -8.96 8.71
CA ILE A 270 -6.01 -9.49 8.66
C ILE A 270 -6.20 -10.27 7.36
N TRP A 271 -6.96 -11.36 7.44
CA TRP A 271 -7.31 -12.16 6.28
C TRP A 271 -8.80 -12.50 6.32
N PHE A 272 -9.49 -12.24 5.22
CA PHE A 272 -10.87 -12.67 5.04
C PHE A 272 -10.92 -14.01 4.30
N ASP A 273 -11.53 -15.00 4.90
CA ASP A 273 -11.78 -16.31 4.32
C ASP A 273 -13.23 -16.41 3.85
N GLU A 274 -13.40 -16.50 2.53
CA GLU A 274 -14.72 -16.57 1.90
C GLU A 274 -15.46 -17.87 2.26
N ASP A 275 -14.74 -19.00 2.39
CA ASP A 275 -15.32 -20.31 2.69
C ASP A 275 -15.85 -20.36 4.13
N ASP A 276 -15.15 -19.72 5.03
CA ASP A 276 -15.49 -19.67 6.46
C ASP A 276 -16.39 -18.48 6.84
N SER A 277 -16.56 -17.49 5.96
CA SER A 277 -17.16 -16.19 6.24
C SER A 277 -16.57 -15.59 7.53
N ALA A 278 -15.27 -15.54 7.60
CA ALA A 278 -14.54 -15.16 8.82
C ALA A 278 -13.32 -14.30 8.52
N ILE A 279 -12.97 -13.44 9.47
CA ILE A 279 -11.73 -12.68 9.47
C ILE A 279 -10.76 -13.32 10.44
N TYR A 280 -9.53 -13.51 10.02
CA TYR A 280 -8.42 -13.96 10.85
C TYR A 280 -7.52 -12.76 11.16
N LEU A 281 -7.35 -12.46 12.44
CA LEU A 281 -6.52 -11.37 12.95
C LEU A 281 -5.25 -11.93 13.58
N SER A 282 -4.09 -11.47 13.11
CA SER A 282 -2.79 -11.77 13.72
C SER A 282 -2.40 -10.70 14.72
N SER A 283 -2.33 -11.05 16.01
CA SER A 283 -1.93 -10.17 17.10
C SER A 283 -0.52 -10.54 17.58
N ARG A 284 0.47 -9.71 17.24
CA ARG A 284 1.90 -9.94 17.49
C ARG A 284 2.20 -10.06 18.98
N HIS A 285 1.77 -9.08 19.78
CA HIS A 285 2.11 -9.04 21.21
C HIS A 285 1.35 -10.08 22.06
N LEU A 286 0.28 -10.65 21.53
CA LEU A 286 -0.45 -11.75 22.17
C LEU A 286 -0.06 -13.13 21.64
N ASN A 287 0.84 -13.20 20.65
CA ASN A 287 1.28 -14.44 20.00
C ASN A 287 0.10 -15.32 19.55
N ARG A 288 -0.93 -14.70 18.94
CA ARG A 288 -2.13 -15.43 18.54
C ARG A 288 -2.66 -15.02 17.19
N ILE A 289 -3.43 -15.95 16.61
CA ILE A 289 -4.36 -15.69 15.51
C ILE A 289 -5.77 -15.88 16.06
N THR A 290 -6.61 -14.86 15.84
CA THR A 290 -8.01 -14.88 16.30
C THR A 290 -8.92 -15.00 15.10
N LYS A 291 -9.83 -16.00 15.11
CA LYS A 291 -10.92 -16.13 14.14
C LYS A 291 -12.11 -15.31 14.61
N ILE A 292 -12.59 -14.42 13.78
CA ILE A 292 -13.70 -13.49 14.02
C ILE A 292 -14.81 -13.84 13.02
N SER A 293 -16.01 -14.12 13.49
CA SER A 293 -17.16 -14.31 12.62
C SER A 293 -17.50 -12.99 11.93
N TYR A 294 -17.60 -13.01 10.63
CA TYR A 294 -17.99 -11.87 9.83
C TYR A 294 -19.47 -12.02 9.42
N PRO A 295 -20.30 -10.94 9.50
CA PRO A 295 -21.73 -11.01 9.23
C PRO A 295 -22.13 -11.41 7.83
#